data_a7e05d18a24be0171a8978242496ada4
#
_entry.id   a7e05d18a24be0171a8978242496ada4
#
_cell.length_a   1.000
_cell.length_b   1.000
_cell.length_c   1.000
_cell.angle_alpha   90.00
_cell.angle_beta   90.00
_cell.angle_gamma   90.00
#
_symmetry.space_group_name_H-M   'P 1'
#
loop_
_entity.id
_entity.type
_entity.pdbx_description
1 polymer ?
#
loop_
_entity_poly.entity_id
_entity_poly.type
_entity_poly.pdbx_seq_one_letter_code
_entity_poly.pdbx_strand_id
1 'polypeptide(L)' 'MGGGSYSVMRRDNGPMASLRALKAAAYRDAAAFCTGQVKTANIIKSNDVPRSFGQFPETEVQFTCV' A
#
# COMPACT_ATOMS: atom_id res chain seq x y z
N MET A 1 -16.74 17.96 0.27
CA MET A 1 -15.47 17.47 0.06
C MET A 1 -15.43 16.07 -0.35
N GLY A 2 -15.85 15.76 -1.44
CA GLY A 2 -15.71 14.43 -1.94
C GLY A 2 -14.23 14.17 -2.17
N GLY A 3 -13.86 13.01 -2.39
CA GLY A 3 -12.54 12.67 -2.82
C GLY A 3 -11.50 12.63 -1.77
N GLY A 4 -11.85 12.24 -0.60
CA GLY A 4 -10.85 12.01 0.41
C GLY A 4 -9.82 11.02 -0.08
N SER A 5 -8.60 11.17 0.41
CA SER A 5 -7.56 10.21 0.12
C SER A 5 -7.45 9.21 1.26
N TYR A 6 -6.96 8.03 0.93
CA TYR A 6 -6.79 6.94 1.88
C TYR A 6 -5.34 6.49 1.84
N SER A 7 -4.91 5.77 2.86
CA SER A 7 -3.58 5.18 2.83
C SER A 7 -3.63 3.76 3.38
N VAL A 8 -2.75 2.94 2.82
CA VAL A 8 -2.53 1.57 3.26
C VAL A 8 -1.07 1.44 3.61
N MET A 9 -0.80 0.95 4.82
CA MET A 9 0.57 0.72 5.25
C MET A 9 0.76 -0.77 5.51
N ARG A 10 1.82 -1.31 4.98
CA ARG A 10 2.16 -2.72 5.15
C ARG A 10 3.59 -2.85 5.63
N ARG A 11 3.78 -3.73 6.58
CA ARG A 11 5.10 -4.04 7.12
C ARG A 11 5.22 -5.55 7.22
N ASP A 12 6.36 -6.07 6.88
CA ASP A 12 6.60 -7.51 6.96
C ASP A 12 7.78 -7.77 7.87
N ASN A 13 7.55 -8.55 8.93
CA ASN A 13 8.58 -8.87 9.90
C ASN A 13 9.20 -10.25 9.64
N GLY A 14 8.83 -10.91 8.57
CA GLY A 14 9.34 -12.24 8.29
C GLY A 14 10.76 -12.23 7.77
N PRO A 15 11.49 -13.33 7.95
CA PRO A 15 12.86 -13.42 7.46
C PRO A 15 12.95 -13.41 5.93
N MET A 16 11.87 -13.78 5.26
CA MET A 16 11.81 -13.79 3.81
C MET A 16 11.08 -12.55 3.27
N ALA A 17 11.03 -11.50 4.08
CA ALA A 17 10.30 -10.30 3.71
C ALA A 17 10.84 -9.71 2.41
N SER A 18 9.92 -9.33 1.52
CA SER A 18 10.24 -8.76 0.23
C SER A 18 9.44 -7.47 0.05
N LEU A 19 10.12 -6.38 -0.27
CA LEU A 19 9.46 -5.11 -0.50
C LEU A 19 8.50 -5.22 -1.68
N ARG A 20 8.88 -5.96 -2.71
CA ARG A 20 8.01 -6.16 -3.87
C ARG A 20 6.69 -6.82 -3.48
N ALA A 21 6.77 -7.85 -2.65
CA ALA A 21 5.58 -8.56 -2.21
C ALA A 21 4.70 -7.65 -1.34
N LEU A 22 5.32 -6.82 -0.51
CA LEU A 22 4.59 -5.87 0.31
C LEU A 22 3.86 -4.84 -0.54
N LYS A 23 4.53 -4.31 -1.56
CA LYS A 23 3.91 -3.34 -2.44
C LYS A 23 2.74 -3.96 -3.19
N ALA A 24 2.91 -5.18 -3.69
CA ALA A 24 1.83 -5.87 -4.37
C ALA A 24 0.62 -6.06 -3.45
N ALA A 25 0.87 -6.42 -2.20
CA ALA A 25 -0.20 -6.59 -1.22
C ALA A 25 -0.89 -5.26 -0.93
N ALA A 26 -0.13 -4.18 -0.80
CA ALA A 26 -0.69 -2.86 -0.53
C ALA A 26 -1.57 -2.38 -1.69
N TYR A 27 -1.10 -2.57 -2.92
CA TYR A 27 -1.89 -2.20 -4.09
C TYR A 27 -3.17 -3.03 -4.18
N ARG A 28 -3.06 -4.32 -3.87
CA ARG A 28 -4.23 -5.20 -3.86
C ARG A 28 -5.24 -4.76 -2.81
N ASP A 29 -4.77 -4.37 -1.63
CA ASP A 29 -5.65 -3.88 -0.58
C ASP A 29 -6.35 -2.61 -1.01
N ALA A 30 -5.62 -1.69 -1.64
CA ALA A 30 -6.22 -0.45 -2.13
C ALA A 30 -7.28 -0.74 -3.19
N ALA A 31 -6.97 -1.63 -4.12
CA ALA A 31 -7.91 -2.00 -5.16
C ALA A 31 -9.17 -2.64 -4.58
N ALA A 32 -8.99 -3.54 -3.62
CA ALA A 32 -10.12 -4.22 -2.99
C ALA A 32 -11.01 -3.22 -2.26
N PHE A 33 -10.41 -2.27 -1.57
CA PHE A 33 -11.15 -1.25 -0.85
C PHE A 33 -12.01 -0.42 -1.81
N CYS A 34 -11.42 0.02 -2.92
CA CYS A 34 -12.14 0.84 -3.89
C CYS A 34 -13.19 0.02 -4.63
N THR A 35 -12.88 -1.25 -4.95
CA THR A 35 -13.84 -2.12 -5.63
C THR A 35 -15.09 -2.34 -4.76
N GLY A 36 -14.91 -2.42 -3.45
CA GLY A 36 -16.04 -2.53 -2.54
C GLY A 36 -16.99 -1.35 -2.62
N GLN A 37 -16.53 -0.23 -3.17
CA GLN A 37 -17.35 0.97 -3.39
C GLN A 37 -17.71 1.13 -4.85
N VAL A 38 -17.49 0.10 -5.66
CA VAL A 38 -17.72 0.14 -7.11
C VAL A 38 -16.90 1.26 -7.76
N LYS A 39 -15.66 1.38 -7.32
CA LYS A 39 -14.74 2.40 -7.82
C LYS A 39 -13.39 1.77 -8.13
N THR A 40 -12.53 2.53 -8.74
CA THR A 40 -11.19 2.11 -9.10
C THR A 40 -10.18 2.86 -8.24
N ALA A 41 -9.15 2.16 -7.79
CA ALA A 41 -8.10 2.79 -7.01
C ALA A 41 -7.20 3.62 -7.93
N ASN A 42 -6.94 4.85 -7.53
CA ASN A 42 -6.01 5.74 -8.22
C ASN A 42 -4.86 6.02 -7.27
N ILE A 43 -3.69 5.48 -7.57
CA ILE A 43 -2.54 5.60 -6.70
C ILE A 43 -1.95 7.00 -6.87
N ILE A 44 -1.89 7.76 -5.77
CA ILE A 44 -1.35 9.11 -5.79
C ILE A 44 0.13 9.09 -5.48
N LYS A 45 0.52 8.30 -4.48
CA LYS A 45 1.87 8.34 -3.98
C LYS A 45 2.17 7.02 -3.27
N SER A 46 3.40 6.58 -3.34
CA SER A 46 3.84 5.45 -2.55
C SER A 46 5.20 5.76 -1.93
N ASN A 47 5.36 5.38 -0.69
CA ASN A 47 6.62 5.49 0.03
C ASN A 47 7.06 4.11 0.42
N ASP A 48 8.29 3.78 0.09
CA ASP A 48 8.85 2.49 0.41
C ASP A 48 10.05 2.67 1.30
N VAL A 49 10.10 1.90 2.37
CA VAL A 49 11.28 1.82 3.21
C VAL A 49 11.90 0.46 2.94
N PRO A 50 13.03 0.41 2.26
CA PRO A 50 13.66 -0.87 1.94
C PRO A 50 14.22 -1.52 3.19
N ARG A 51 14.39 -2.82 3.11
CA ARG A 51 15.00 -3.57 4.19
C ARG A 51 16.43 -3.11 4.38
N SER A 52 16.80 -2.83 5.62
CA SER A 52 18.15 -2.46 5.94
C SER A 52 18.52 -3.06 7.29
N PHE A 53 19.75 -2.86 7.68
CA PHE A 53 20.25 -3.40 8.93
C PHE A 53 19.40 -2.88 10.09
N GLY A 54 18.80 -3.82 10.82
CA GLY A 54 17.96 -3.45 11.96
C GLY A 54 16.57 -2.97 11.61
N GLN A 55 16.17 -3.05 10.33
CA GLN A 55 14.85 -2.60 9.90
C GLN A 55 14.22 -3.64 8.97
N PHE A 56 12.90 -3.73 9.06
CA PHE A 56 12.12 -4.56 8.15
C PHE A 56 11.56 -3.69 7.04
N PRO A 57 11.28 -4.28 5.86
CA PRO A 57 10.69 -3.52 4.78
C PRO A 57 9.29 -3.05 5.13
N GLU A 58 8.94 -1.88 4.60
CA GLU A 58 7.68 -1.24 4.90
C GLU A 58 7.25 -0.45 3.68
N THR A 59 5.97 -0.42 3.40
CA THR A 59 5.47 0.35 2.29
C THR A 59 4.18 1.05 2.70
N GLU A 60 3.99 2.25 2.17
CA GLU A 60 2.78 3.02 2.36
C GLU A 60 2.31 3.48 1.00
N VAL A 61 1.03 3.26 0.72
CA VAL A 61 0.43 3.65 -0.55
C VAL A 61 -0.71 4.61 -0.26
N GLN A 62 -0.68 5.78 -0.87
CA GLN A 62 -1.78 6.74 -0.79
C GLN A 62 -2.56 6.70 -2.08
N PHE A 63 -3.87 6.67 -1.97
CA PHE A 63 -4.72 6.49 -3.13
C PHE A 63 -6.07 7.14 -2.92
N THR A 64 -6.76 7.36 -4.04
CA THR A 64 -8.16 7.76 -4.03
C THR A 64 -8.96 6.73 -4.80
N CYS A 65 -10.25 6.69 -4.54
CA CYS A 65 -11.16 5.85 -5.32
C CYS A 65 -11.91 6.74 -6.31
N VAL A 66 -11.86 6.37 -7.56
CA VAL A 66 -12.50 7.16 -8.61
C VAL A 66 -13.50 6.33 -9.42
#